data_7bbc7d79164a44aaa54c2df5a78cb4e2
#
_entry.id   7bbc7d79164a44aaa54c2df5a78cb4e2
#
_cell.length_a   1.000
_cell.length_b   1.000
_cell.length_c   1.000
_cell.angle_alpha   90.00
_cell.angle_beta   90.00
_cell.angle_gamma   90.00
#
_symmetry.space_group_name_H-M   'P 1'
#
loop_
_entity.id
_entity.type
_entity.pdbx_description
1 polymer ?
#
loop_
_entity_poly.entity_id
_entity_poly.type
_entity_poly.pdbx_seq_one_letter_code
_entity_poly.pdbx_strand_id
1 'polypeptide(L)'
;MKVVHVAFECAPIYKTGGLGDVVGSLPKALVSEGIDVVVVMPGYKWIKRYPTLPNSRVPIIYIEGKWFHEGLIKHNPQLSAQAYAYFCKGTLEELKRQNIKPDILHCHDWHTSLIPVLLKKRPDSYFEKTKTIITIHNIGYQGNFPCRFFTEGEFSDVLTCFRDWK
;
A
#
# COMPACT_ATOMS: atom_id res chain seq x y z
N MET A 1 9.73 -15.94 8.73
CA MET A 1 9.74 -14.76 7.85
C MET A 1 8.33 -14.22 7.75
N LYS A 2 8.16 -12.91 7.91
CA LYS A 2 6.86 -12.22 7.81
C LYS A 2 6.85 -11.31 6.59
N VAL A 3 5.89 -11.52 5.69
CA VAL A 3 5.67 -10.70 4.49
C VAL A 3 4.38 -9.92 4.63
N VAL A 4 4.43 -8.60 4.42
CA VAL A 4 3.24 -7.76 4.37
C VAL A 4 3.04 -7.29 2.94
N HIS A 5 1.96 -7.74 2.30
CA HIS A 5 1.52 -7.26 1.00
C HIS A 5 0.73 -5.98 1.16
N VAL A 6 1.12 -4.93 0.45
CA VAL A 6 0.45 -3.63 0.48
C VAL A 6 -0.09 -3.31 -0.91
N ALA A 7 -1.41 -3.22 -1.04
CA ALA A 7 -2.05 -3.07 -2.33
C ALA A 7 -3.36 -2.29 -2.25
N PHE A 8 -3.75 -1.67 -3.36
CA PHE A 8 -5.05 -0.99 -3.50
C PHE A 8 -6.19 -1.92 -3.86
N GLU A 9 -5.87 -3.13 -4.29
CA GLU A 9 -6.83 -4.14 -4.71
C GLU A 9 -6.46 -5.50 -4.12
N CYS A 10 -7.46 -6.31 -3.82
CA CYS A 10 -7.29 -7.69 -3.36
C CYS A 10 -8.57 -8.49 -3.66
N ALA A 11 -8.51 -9.43 -4.59
CA ALA A 11 -9.62 -10.32 -4.90
C ALA A 11 -9.89 -11.33 -3.76
N PRO A 12 -11.12 -11.71 -3.50
CA PRO A 12 -12.38 -11.28 -4.15
C PRO A 12 -13.01 -10.04 -3.52
N ILE A 13 -12.32 -9.33 -2.63
CA ILE A 13 -12.87 -8.22 -1.84
C ILE A 13 -13.12 -7.00 -2.71
N TYR A 14 -12.09 -6.59 -3.44
CA TYR A 14 -12.14 -5.51 -4.41
C TYR A 14 -11.07 -5.70 -5.47
N LYS A 15 -11.46 -5.63 -6.74
CA LYS A 15 -10.52 -5.63 -7.86
C LYS A 15 -11.07 -4.86 -9.06
N THR A 16 -10.17 -4.26 -9.81
CA THR A 16 -10.44 -3.66 -11.12
C THR A 16 -9.56 -4.29 -12.20
N GLY A 17 -8.49 -4.97 -11.82
CA GLY A 17 -7.53 -5.57 -12.73
C GLY A 17 -6.77 -6.77 -12.15
N GLY A 18 -5.72 -7.19 -12.87
CA GLY A 18 -4.91 -8.35 -12.51
C GLY A 18 -4.11 -8.19 -11.22
N LEU A 19 -3.84 -6.94 -10.78
CA LEU A 19 -3.23 -6.67 -9.48
C LEU A 19 -4.04 -7.33 -8.36
N GLY A 20 -5.36 -7.13 -8.37
CA GLY A 20 -6.24 -7.72 -7.37
C GLY A 20 -6.20 -9.25 -7.35
N ASP A 21 -6.07 -9.90 -8.51
CA ASP A 21 -5.94 -11.36 -8.59
C ASP A 21 -4.65 -11.87 -7.98
N VAL A 22 -3.52 -11.19 -8.24
CA VAL A 22 -2.23 -11.54 -7.63
C VAL A 22 -2.28 -11.39 -6.11
N VAL A 23 -2.78 -10.26 -5.59
CA VAL A 23 -2.87 -10.03 -4.14
C VAL A 23 -3.91 -10.93 -3.46
N GLY A 24 -4.89 -11.42 -4.21
CA GLY A 24 -5.87 -12.40 -3.73
C GLY A 24 -5.36 -13.85 -3.70
N SER A 25 -4.26 -14.16 -4.42
CA SER A 25 -3.75 -15.54 -4.58
C SER A 25 -2.35 -15.73 -4.00
N LEU A 26 -1.38 -14.88 -4.30
CA LEU A 26 0.01 -15.00 -3.85
C LEU A 26 0.15 -15.10 -2.31
N PRO A 27 -0.55 -14.28 -1.49
CA PRO A 27 -0.51 -14.41 -0.04
C PRO A 27 -0.92 -15.79 0.45
N LYS A 28 -1.92 -16.41 -0.18
CA LYS A 28 -2.38 -17.76 0.16
C LYS A 28 -1.33 -18.82 -0.16
N ALA A 29 -0.70 -18.72 -1.33
CA ALA A 29 0.37 -19.62 -1.73
C ALA A 29 1.57 -19.51 -0.77
N LEU A 30 1.96 -18.30 -0.37
CA LEU A 30 3.05 -18.09 0.58
C LEU A 30 2.74 -18.69 1.95
N VAL A 31 1.49 -18.61 2.42
CA VAL A 31 1.08 -19.25 3.68
C VAL A 31 1.18 -20.78 3.56
N SER A 32 0.87 -21.38 2.41
CA SER A 32 1.03 -22.83 2.21
C SER A 32 2.50 -23.28 2.25
N GLU A 33 3.43 -22.37 1.96
CA GLU A 33 4.89 -22.56 2.10
C GLU A 33 5.42 -22.21 3.51
N GLY A 34 4.54 -22.00 4.50
CA GLY A 34 4.93 -21.73 5.89
C GLY A 34 5.37 -20.29 6.16
N ILE A 35 5.10 -19.35 5.26
CA ILE A 35 5.42 -17.93 5.44
C ILE A 35 4.27 -17.24 6.18
N ASP A 36 4.60 -16.41 7.17
CA ASP A 36 3.64 -15.54 7.86
C ASP A 36 3.30 -14.35 6.97
N VAL A 37 2.06 -14.20 6.60
CA VAL A 37 1.63 -13.20 5.61
C VAL A 37 0.48 -12.37 6.13
N VAL A 38 0.53 -11.07 5.84
CA VAL A 38 -0.55 -10.10 6.10
C VAL A 38 -0.82 -9.32 4.81
N VAL A 39 -2.07 -8.99 4.54
CA VAL A 39 -2.46 -8.06 3.48
C VAL A 39 -2.93 -6.75 4.08
N VAL A 40 -2.45 -5.63 3.53
CA VAL A 40 -2.90 -4.28 3.88
C VAL A 40 -3.54 -3.65 2.66
N MET A 41 -4.78 -3.14 2.81
CA MET A 41 -5.51 -2.47 1.75
C MET A 41 -6.32 -1.29 2.28
N PRO A 42 -6.78 -0.36 1.40
CA PRO A 42 -7.65 0.73 1.84
C PRO A 42 -8.98 0.22 2.38
N GLY A 43 -9.45 0.83 3.45
CA GLY A 43 -10.76 0.58 4.05
C GLY A 43 -11.88 1.26 3.27
N TYR A 44 -12.09 0.87 2.02
CA TYR A 44 -13.15 1.43 1.18
C TYR A 44 -14.52 1.29 1.83
N LYS A 45 -15.31 2.35 1.83
CA LYS A 45 -16.61 2.36 2.52
C LYS A 45 -17.71 1.54 1.83
N TRP A 46 -17.50 1.20 0.56
CA TRP A 46 -18.46 0.44 -0.25
C TRP A 46 -18.18 -1.06 -0.36
N ILE A 47 -17.08 -1.55 0.24
CA ILE A 47 -16.73 -2.98 0.20
C ILE A 47 -17.18 -3.70 1.45
N LYS A 48 -17.50 -4.99 1.28
CA LYS A 48 -17.64 -5.90 2.42
C LYS A 48 -16.26 -6.20 3.01
N ARG A 49 -16.14 -6.10 4.34
CA ARG A 49 -14.89 -6.36 5.05
C ARG A 49 -14.83 -7.79 5.57
N TYR A 50 -13.65 -8.32 5.55
CA TYR A 50 -13.33 -9.64 6.06
C TYR A 50 -12.09 -9.54 6.97
N PRO A 51 -12.05 -10.25 8.11
CA PRO A 51 -10.87 -10.26 8.99
C PRO A 51 -9.67 -10.97 8.34
N THR A 52 -9.95 -11.92 7.44
CA THR A 52 -8.96 -12.66 6.67
C THR A 52 -9.38 -12.74 5.20
N LEU A 53 -8.43 -13.02 4.32
CA LEU A 53 -8.76 -13.34 2.92
C LEU A 53 -9.72 -14.54 2.87
N PRO A 54 -10.82 -14.45 2.11
CA PRO A 54 -11.76 -15.55 1.95
C PRO A 54 -11.06 -16.86 1.61
N ASN A 55 -11.47 -17.94 2.29
CA ASN A 55 -10.89 -19.28 2.18
C ASN A 55 -9.40 -19.35 2.53
N SER A 56 -8.93 -18.52 3.48
CA SER A 56 -7.55 -18.56 3.94
C SER A 56 -7.41 -18.06 5.39
N ARG A 57 -6.19 -18.18 5.95
CA ARG A 57 -5.83 -17.64 7.26
C ARG A 57 -5.05 -16.31 7.17
N VAL A 58 -4.92 -15.74 5.98
CA VAL A 58 -4.19 -14.49 5.76
C VAL A 58 -4.97 -13.32 6.35
N PRO A 59 -4.49 -12.65 7.41
CA PRO A 59 -5.15 -11.48 7.98
C PRO A 59 -5.17 -10.32 6.99
N ILE A 60 -6.23 -9.50 7.10
CA ILE A 60 -6.34 -8.25 6.33
C ILE A 60 -6.39 -7.08 7.29
N ILE A 61 -5.58 -6.08 7.00
CA ILE A 61 -5.59 -4.79 7.67
C ILE A 61 -6.17 -3.75 6.71
N TYR A 62 -7.17 -3.03 7.17
CA TYR A 62 -7.77 -1.95 6.40
C TYR A 62 -7.28 -0.60 6.93
N ILE A 63 -6.70 0.21 6.04
CA ILE A 63 -6.33 1.57 6.39
C ILE A 63 -7.56 2.47 6.25
N GLU A 64 -8.02 3.00 7.37
CA GLU A 64 -9.17 3.88 7.42
C GLU A 64 -8.82 5.29 6.97
N GLY A 65 -9.77 5.96 6.33
CA GLY A 65 -9.58 7.35 5.96
C GLY A 65 -10.76 7.95 5.21
N LYS A 66 -10.88 9.28 5.31
CA LYS A 66 -11.88 10.06 4.55
C LYS A 66 -11.67 9.98 3.03
N TRP A 67 -10.47 9.56 2.61
CA TRP A 67 -10.06 9.49 1.23
C TRP A 67 -10.65 8.29 0.46
N PHE A 68 -11.10 7.24 1.17
CA PHE A 68 -11.52 5.98 0.54
C PHE A 68 -13.03 5.94 0.29
N HIS A 69 -13.54 7.01 -0.34
CA HIS A 69 -14.91 7.12 -0.84
C HIS A 69 -14.94 6.95 -2.36
N GLU A 70 -15.97 6.31 -2.90
CA GLU A 70 -16.08 5.95 -4.31
C GLU A 70 -15.92 7.14 -5.28
N GLY A 71 -16.49 8.28 -4.95
CA GLY A 71 -16.42 9.49 -5.79
C GLY A 71 -15.09 10.23 -5.75
N LEU A 72 -14.27 10.06 -4.71
CA LEU A 72 -13.04 10.84 -4.52
C LEU A 72 -11.87 10.33 -5.37
N ILE A 73 -11.71 9.00 -5.44
CA ILE A 73 -10.53 8.40 -6.10
C ILE A 73 -10.65 8.45 -7.64
N LYS A 74 -11.87 8.43 -8.19
CA LYS A 74 -12.09 8.32 -9.64
C LYS A 74 -12.07 9.65 -10.39
N HIS A 75 -12.34 10.77 -9.73
CA HIS A 75 -12.68 12.02 -10.43
C HIS A 75 -11.78 13.22 -10.12
N ASN A 76 -10.86 13.12 -9.17
CA ASN A 76 -9.97 14.22 -8.82
C ASN A 76 -8.52 13.73 -8.65
N PRO A 77 -7.61 14.03 -9.61
CA PRO A 77 -6.23 13.56 -9.56
C PRO A 77 -5.46 14.03 -8.33
N GLN A 78 -5.70 15.24 -7.83
CA GLN A 78 -5.05 15.76 -6.63
C GLN A 78 -5.47 14.98 -5.38
N LEU A 79 -6.78 14.77 -5.22
CA LEU A 79 -7.32 13.99 -4.09
C LEU A 79 -6.89 12.53 -4.18
N SER A 80 -6.77 11.99 -5.39
CA SER A 80 -6.23 10.64 -5.61
C SER A 80 -4.78 10.55 -5.14
N ALA A 81 -3.91 11.47 -5.54
CA ALA A 81 -2.51 11.51 -5.12
C ALA A 81 -2.37 11.59 -3.59
N GLN A 82 -3.18 12.44 -2.94
CA GLN A 82 -3.22 12.58 -1.50
C GLN A 82 -3.73 11.30 -0.81
N ALA A 83 -4.74 10.63 -1.38
CA ALA A 83 -5.26 9.37 -0.86
C ALA A 83 -4.18 8.27 -0.89
N TYR A 84 -3.39 8.19 -1.95
CA TYR A 84 -2.30 7.21 -2.06
C TYR A 84 -1.17 7.51 -1.07
N ALA A 85 -0.78 8.77 -0.94
CA ALA A 85 0.22 9.18 0.04
C ALA A 85 -0.24 8.88 1.48
N TYR A 86 -1.49 9.19 1.79
CA TYR A 86 -2.12 8.87 3.07
C TYR A 86 -2.14 7.36 3.34
N PHE A 87 -2.49 6.55 2.33
CA PHE A 87 -2.47 5.10 2.46
C PHE A 87 -1.08 4.57 2.78
N CYS A 88 -0.06 5.03 2.05
CA CYS A 88 1.32 4.60 2.27
C CYS A 88 1.81 4.93 3.69
N LYS A 89 1.57 6.15 4.16
CA LYS A 89 1.93 6.55 5.52
C LYS A 89 1.11 5.79 6.56
N GLY A 90 -0.21 5.75 6.39
CA GLY A 90 -1.12 5.05 7.30
C GLY A 90 -0.80 3.56 7.42
N THR A 91 -0.30 2.93 6.34
CA THR A 91 0.19 1.54 6.39
C THR A 91 1.33 1.39 7.38
N LEU A 92 2.36 2.25 7.31
CA LEU A 92 3.50 2.18 8.23
C LEU A 92 3.09 2.45 9.69
N GLU A 93 2.23 3.44 9.91
CA GLU A 93 1.72 3.76 11.25
C GLU A 93 0.88 2.62 11.83
N GLU A 94 0.02 2.01 11.02
CA GLU A 94 -0.85 0.93 11.45
C GLU A 94 -0.08 -0.35 11.77
N LEU A 95 0.95 -0.68 10.99
CA LEU A 95 1.86 -1.79 11.29
C LEU A 95 2.57 -1.60 12.63
N LYS A 96 3.02 -0.37 12.93
CA LYS A 96 3.60 -0.04 14.25
C LYS A 96 2.57 -0.17 15.36
N ARG A 97 1.37 0.38 15.16
CA ARG A 97 0.29 0.36 16.15
C ARG A 97 -0.11 -1.07 16.53
N GLN A 98 -0.13 -1.98 15.55
CA GLN A 98 -0.44 -3.40 15.77
C GLN A 98 0.80 -4.24 16.14
N ASN A 99 1.96 -3.62 16.30
CA ASN A 99 3.24 -4.30 16.57
C ASN A 99 3.59 -5.40 15.54
N ILE A 100 3.29 -5.14 14.27
CA ILE A 100 3.60 -6.04 13.15
C ILE A 100 4.90 -5.59 12.52
N LYS A 101 5.98 -6.32 12.79
CA LYS A 101 7.32 -6.09 12.20
C LYS A 101 7.51 -6.98 10.97
N PRO A 102 7.42 -6.43 9.76
CA PRO A 102 7.65 -7.21 8.54
C PRO A 102 9.15 -7.43 8.31
N ASP A 103 9.51 -8.62 7.83
CA ASP A 103 10.80 -8.85 7.20
C ASP A 103 10.78 -8.25 5.78
N ILE A 104 9.64 -8.37 5.10
CA ILE A 104 9.43 -7.83 3.75
C ILE A 104 8.12 -7.03 3.69
N LEU A 105 8.21 -5.80 3.19
CA LEU A 105 7.07 -5.02 2.70
C LEU A 105 7.01 -5.17 1.17
N HIS A 106 6.02 -5.92 0.70
CA HIS A 106 5.78 -6.15 -0.72
C HIS A 106 4.73 -5.18 -1.23
N CYS A 107 5.21 -4.14 -1.87
CA CYS A 107 4.42 -3.06 -2.45
C CYS A 107 3.94 -3.43 -3.85
N HIS A 108 2.69 -3.14 -4.18
CA HIS A 108 2.10 -3.48 -5.47
C HIS A 108 1.71 -2.22 -6.23
N ASP A 109 2.35 -2.03 -7.40
CA ASP A 109 2.22 -0.88 -8.30
C ASP A 109 2.58 0.47 -7.66
N TRP A 110 2.48 1.52 -8.46
CA TRP A 110 2.81 2.89 -8.11
C TRP A 110 2.02 3.45 -6.92
N HIS A 111 0.81 2.95 -6.67
CA HIS A 111 -0.03 3.36 -5.53
C HIS A 111 0.65 3.18 -4.17
N THR A 112 1.57 2.25 -4.08
CA THR A 112 2.28 1.88 -2.85
C THR A 112 3.77 2.22 -2.89
N SER A 113 4.24 2.77 -4.02
CA SER A 113 5.67 3.08 -4.25
C SER A 113 6.25 4.13 -3.31
N LEU A 114 5.41 4.92 -2.65
CA LEU A 114 5.85 5.90 -1.68
C LEU A 114 6.36 5.24 -0.38
N ILE A 115 5.97 4.01 -0.06
CA ILE A 115 6.43 3.30 1.15
C ILE A 115 7.96 3.16 1.21
N PRO A 116 8.64 2.58 0.20
CA PRO A 116 10.11 2.48 0.23
C PRO A 116 10.78 3.86 0.27
N VAL A 117 10.19 4.88 -0.35
CA VAL A 117 10.70 6.25 -0.29
C VAL A 117 10.60 6.83 1.12
N LEU A 118 9.46 6.66 1.78
CA LEU A 118 9.25 7.10 3.17
C LEU A 118 10.25 6.42 4.11
N LEU A 119 10.43 5.12 4.01
CA LEU A 119 11.39 4.39 4.84
C LEU A 119 12.84 4.85 4.63
N LYS A 120 13.21 5.21 3.41
CA LYS A 120 14.54 5.73 3.10
C LYS A 120 14.75 7.16 3.60
N LYS A 121 13.74 8.03 3.46
CA LYS A 121 13.85 9.45 3.82
C LYS A 121 13.56 9.75 5.29
N ARG A 122 12.73 8.93 5.90
CA ARG A 122 12.38 9.03 7.32
C ARG A 122 12.74 7.69 8.01
N PRO A 123 14.05 7.43 8.23
CA PRO A 123 14.47 6.19 8.87
C PRO A 123 13.76 6.01 10.20
N ASP A 124 13.21 4.83 10.39
CA ASP A 124 12.52 4.44 11.62
C ASP A 124 13.11 3.11 12.09
N SER A 125 13.64 3.09 13.30
CA SER A 125 14.27 1.91 13.92
C SER A 125 13.30 0.70 13.97
N TYR A 126 12.00 0.95 13.96
CA TYR A 126 11.00 -0.12 13.91
C TYR A 126 11.11 -0.95 12.62
N PHE A 127 11.43 -0.31 11.50
CA PHE A 127 11.55 -0.92 10.17
C PHE A 127 13.02 -1.12 9.71
N GLU A 128 14.00 -0.93 10.58
CA GLU A 128 15.43 -0.96 10.22
C GLU A 128 15.84 -2.23 9.46
N LYS A 129 15.27 -3.39 9.84
CA LYS A 129 15.57 -4.68 9.23
C LYS A 129 14.62 -5.04 8.06
N THR A 130 13.58 -4.25 7.85
CA THR A 130 12.57 -4.49 6.82
C THR A 130 13.14 -4.24 5.43
N LYS A 131 12.98 -5.20 4.53
CA LYS A 131 13.27 -5.04 3.10
C LYS A 131 12.00 -4.69 2.35
N THR A 132 12.15 -3.95 1.25
CA THR A 132 11.03 -3.57 0.39
C THR A 132 11.17 -4.22 -0.98
N ILE A 133 10.05 -4.73 -1.49
CA ILE A 133 9.90 -5.23 -2.86
C ILE A 133 8.79 -4.42 -3.51
N ILE A 134 8.94 -4.06 -4.77
CA ILE A 134 7.87 -3.46 -5.56
C ILE A 134 7.60 -4.33 -6.78
N THR A 135 6.34 -4.70 -7.00
CA THR A 135 5.90 -5.38 -8.22
C THR A 135 5.11 -4.40 -9.07
N ILE A 136 5.52 -4.24 -10.32
CA ILE A 136 4.82 -3.44 -11.33
C ILE A 136 3.93 -4.39 -12.13
N HIS A 137 2.61 -4.27 -11.95
CA HIS A 137 1.63 -5.09 -12.65
C HIS A 137 1.23 -4.50 -14.00
N ASN A 138 1.26 -3.16 -14.08
CA ASN A 138 0.93 -2.47 -15.32
C ASN A 138 1.81 -1.23 -15.51
N ILE A 139 2.82 -1.34 -16.36
CA ILE A 139 3.77 -0.25 -16.67
C ILE A 139 3.11 0.96 -17.35
N GLY A 140 1.95 0.78 -17.96
CA GLY A 140 1.19 1.87 -18.58
C GLY A 140 0.55 2.83 -17.57
N TYR A 141 0.42 2.41 -16.31
CA TYR A 141 -0.13 3.22 -15.22
C TYR A 141 0.97 3.50 -14.19
N GLN A 142 1.57 4.69 -14.25
CA GLN A 142 2.75 5.05 -13.47
C GLN A 142 2.46 6.06 -12.35
N GLY A 143 1.21 6.52 -12.20
CA GLY A 143 0.86 7.51 -11.18
C GLY A 143 1.53 8.87 -11.39
N ASN A 144 1.59 9.33 -12.63
CA ASN A 144 2.20 10.60 -13.00
C ASN A 144 1.35 11.77 -12.50
N PHE A 145 1.61 12.24 -11.29
CA PHE A 145 0.98 13.40 -10.70
C PHE A 145 1.94 14.58 -10.64
N PRO A 146 1.46 15.81 -10.86
CA PRO A 146 2.26 17.01 -10.61
C PRO A 146 2.80 17.04 -9.18
N CYS A 147 4.09 17.31 -9.00
CA CYS A 147 4.71 17.40 -7.67
C CYS A 147 3.98 18.37 -6.72
N ARG A 148 3.36 19.44 -7.26
CA ARG A 148 2.58 20.39 -6.45
C ARG A 148 1.44 19.76 -5.65
N PHE A 149 0.96 18.56 -6.00
CA PHE A 149 -0.08 17.87 -5.23
C PHE A 149 0.41 17.36 -3.86
N PHE A 150 1.73 17.35 -3.67
CA PHE A 150 2.39 16.94 -2.43
C PHE A 150 3.13 18.09 -1.73
N THR A 151 3.16 19.32 -2.31
CA THR A 151 3.95 20.44 -1.80
C THR A 151 3.33 21.08 -0.57
N GLU A 152 2.03 20.95 -0.40
CA GLU A 152 1.34 21.46 0.77
C GLU A 152 1.17 20.35 1.80
N GLY A 153 1.88 20.48 2.92
CA GLY A 153 1.71 19.61 4.07
C GLY A 153 2.81 18.56 4.27
N GLU A 154 2.40 17.45 4.79
CA GLU A 154 3.19 16.41 5.44
C GLU A 154 4.20 15.66 4.55
N PHE A 155 4.10 15.80 3.22
CA PHE A 155 4.95 15.08 2.26
C PHE A 155 5.95 15.97 1.51
N SER A 156 6.08 17.22 1.89
CA SER A 156 6.96 18.19 1.20
C SER A 156 8.45 17.78 1.18
N ASP A 157 8.91 17.12 2.23
CA ASP A 157 10.29 16.57 2.33
C ASP A 157 10.55 15.39 1.39
N VAL A 158 9.51 14.62 1.07
CA VAL A 158 9.61 13.46 0.17
C VAL A 158 9.84 13.91 -1.27
N LEU A 159 9.37 15.10 -1.63
CA LEU A 159 9.51 15.65 -2.99
C LEU A 159 10.96 15.93 -3.39
N THR A 160 11.84 16.15 -2.43
CA THR A 160 13.27 16.35 -2.73
C THR A 160 13.89 15.13 -3.42
N CYS A 161 13.31 13.92 -3.22
CA CYS A 161 13.75 12.70 -3.87
C CYS A 161 13.54 12.69 -5.39
N PHE A 162 12.57 13.48 -5.87
CA PHE A 162 12.16 13.47 -7.28
C PHE A 162 12.73 14.66 -8.07
N ARG A 163 13.41 15.60 -7.38
CA ARG A 163 14.00 16.79 -8.02
C ARG A 163 15.32 16.52 -8.76
N ASP A 164 16.01 15.44 -8.40
CA ASP A 164 17.37 15.13 -8.92
C ASP A 164 17.34 14.18 -10.13
N TRP A 165 16.16 13.86 -10.65
CA TRP A 165 16.00 13.10 -11.90
C TRP A 165 15.84 14.11 -13.07
N LYS A 166 16.97 14.54 -13.59
CA LYS A 166 17.06 15.21 -14.90
C LYS A 166 17.59 14.25 -15.93
#